data_29c075fc62c369d14510ea04cf4e6526
#
_entry.id   29c075fc62c369d14510ea04cf4e6526
#
_cell.length_a   1.000
_cell.length_b   1.000
_cell.length_c   1.000
_cell.angle_alpha   90.00
_cell.angle_beta   90.00
_cell.angle_gamma   90.00
#
_symmetry.space_group_name_H-M   'P 1'
#
loop_
_entity.id
_entity.type
_entity.pdbx_description
1 polymer ?
#
loop_
_entity_poly.entity_id
_entity_poly.type
_entity_poly.pdbx_seq_one_letter_code
_entity_poly.pdbx_strand_id
1 'polypeptide(L)'
;TLGWAKSIGGLKALIARVQPGWVSDHICWTGVDHANLHDLLPMPCTEAALKHMVERVQRVQDFLGQRIALENASTYVAFANDDMNEWEFVSELAERADCWLLLDVNNVYVSARNHGFDGRRYIDALPSGRIRQIHLAGHEDHGDYLIDTHDHPICPGVYDLYAHTL
;
A
#
# COMPACT_ATOMS: atom_id res chain seq x y z
N THR A 1 -11.07 -20.11 -2.49
CA THR A 1 -10.90 -21.30 -1.68
C THR A 1 -11.47 -21.09 -0.27
N LEU A 2 -11.67 -22.17 0.51
CA LEU A 2 -12.33 -22.14 1.84
C LEU A 2 -11.64 -21.19 2.83
N GLY A 3 -10.33 -21.03 2.79
CA GLY A 3 -9.58 -20.14 3.69
C GLY A 3 -9.91 -18.66 3.49
N TRP A 4 -9.95 -18.19 2.25
CA TRP A 4 -10.32 -16.81 1.92
C TRP A 4 -11.73 -16.47 2.38
N ALA A 5 -12.71 -17.32 2.09
CA ALA A 5 -14.10 -17.09 2.47
C ALA A 5 -14.29 -17.01 3.99
N LYS A 6 -13.53 -17.79 4.77
CA LYS A 6 -13.55 -17.74 6.24
C LYS A 6 -12.95 -16.44 6.77
N SER A 7 -11.78 -16.03 6.26
CA SER A 7 -11.09 -14.82 6.71
C SER A 7 -11.89 -13.56 6.40
N ILE A 8 -12.35 -13.38 5.15
CA ILE A 8 -13.11 -12.22 4.74
C ILE A 8 -14.51 -12.17 5.37
N GLY A 9 -15.11 -13.34 5.67
CA GLY A 9 -16.37 -13.43 6.41
C GLY A 9 -16.23 -12.96 7.85
N GLY A 10 -15.11 -13.29 8.51
CA GLY A 10 -14.77 -12.78 9.83
C GLY A 10 -14.60 -11.26 9.83
N LEU A 11 -13.91 -10.71 8.84
CA LEU A 11 -13.76 -9.26 8.67
C LEU A 11 -15.11 -8.58 8.47
N LYS A 12 -15.99 -9.11 7.61
CA LYS A 12 -17.33 -8.55 7.40
C LYS A 12 -18.16 -8.53 8.69
N ALA A 13 -18.10 -9.58 9.50
CA ALA A 13 -18.78 -9.64 10.80
C ALA A 13 -18.20 -8.60 11.77
N LEU A 14 -16.89 -8.40 11.79
CA LEU A 14 -16.23 -7.38 12.60
C LEU A 14 -16.65 -5.97 12.18
N ILE A 15 -16.65 -5.68 10.88
CA ILE A 15 -17.11 -4.38 10.32
C ILE A 15 -18.55 -4.10 10.76
N ALA A 16 -19.43 -5.09 10.70
CA ALA A 16 -20.82 -4.92 11.12
C ALA A 16 -20.98 -4.59 12.63
N ARG A 17 -20.04 -5.07 13.46
CA ARG A 17 -20.04 -4.81 14.91
C ARG A 17 -19.42 -3.47 15.27
N VAL A 18 -18.29 -3.12 14.64
CA VAL A 18 -17.47 -1.93 14.96
C VAL A 18 -17.97 -0.70 14.21
N GLN A 19 -18.54 -0.88 12.99
CA GLN A 19 -18.98 0.18 12.10
C GLN A 19 -17.88 1.24 11.87
N PRO A 20 -16.67 0.84 11.42
CA PRO A 20 -15.59 1.77 11.16
C PRO A 20 -15.95 2.71 10.01
N GLY A 21 -15.37 3.90 9.99
CA GLY A 21 -15.56 4.88 8.91
C GLY A 21 -14.99 4.39 7.56
N TRP A 22 -13.96 3.57 7.60
CA TRP A 22 -13.36 2.87 6.44
C TRP A 22 -12.54 1.67 6.92
N VAL A 23 -12.15 0.82 5.97
CA VAL A 23 -11.28 -0.34 6.18
C VAL A 23 -10.12 -0.22 5.21
N SER A 24 -8.91 -0.53 5.65
CA SER A 24 -7.71 -0.52 4.82
C SER A 24 -6.98 -1.85 4.84
N ASP A 25 -6.16 -2.06 3.81
CA ASP A 25 -5.21 -3.17 3.69
C ASP A 25 -4.02 -2.72 2.85
N HIS A 26 -2.91 -3.47 2.88
CA HIS A 26 -1.69 -3.13 2.16
C HIS A 26 -1.68 -3.63 0.71
N ILE A 27 -0.98 -2.90 -0.16
CA ILE A 27 -0.65 -3.34 -1.52
C ILE A 27 0.59 -4.25 -1.44
N CYS A 28 0.39 -5.52 -1.11
CA CYS A 28 1.47 -6.47 -0.91
C CYS A 28 1.02 -7.90 -1.14
N TRP A 29 1.98 -8.82 -1.14
CA TRP A 29 1.73 -10.23 -0.94
C TRP A 29 2.49 -10.73 0.30
N THR A 30 1.95 -11.75 0.97
CA THR A 30 2.42 -12.19 2.29
C THR A 30 2.78 -13.67 2.33
N GLY A 31 2.63 -14.38 1.25
CA GLY A 31 2.90 -15.81 1.25
C GLY A 31 2.84 -16.48 -0.11
N VAL A 32 3.46 -17.63 -0.21
CA VAL A 32 3.53 -18.48 -1.39
C VAL A 32 3.32 -19.94 -0.96
N ASP A 33 2.65 -20.73 -1.80
CA ASP A 33 2.45 -22.18 -1.61
C ASP A 33 1.98 -22.57 -0.18
N HIS A 34 1.02 -21.82 0.36
CA HIS A 34 0.46 -21.96 1.71
C HIS A 34 1.41 -21.59 2.87
N ALA A 35 2.64 -21.13 2.61
CA ALA A 35 3.54 -20.57 3.60
C ALA A 35 3.28 -19.08 3.75
N ASN A 36 3.01 -18.61 4.99
CA ASN A 36 2.99 -17.20 5.31
C ASN A 36 4.41 -16.77 5.64
N LEU A 37 4.90 -15.74 4.97
CA LEU A 37 6.26 -15.23 5.15
C LEU A 37 6.38 -14.20 6.29
N HIS A 38 5.23 -13.82 6.88
CA HIS A 38 5.15 -12.84 7.98
C HIS A 38 5.79 -11.48 7.63
N ASP A 39 5.68 -11.10 6.36
CA ASP A 39 6.22 -9.85 5.84
C ASP A 39 5.32 -9.28 4.75
N LEU A 40 5.43 -7.98 4.49
CA LEU A 40 4.75 -7.27 3.41
C LEU A 40 5.70 -7.20 2.21
N LEU A 41 5.52 -8.11 1.27
CA LEU A 41 6.39 -8.21 0.10
C LEU A 41 5.84 -7.35 -1.05
N PRO A 42 6.70 -6.61 -1.79
CA PRO A 42 6.26 -5.72 -2.85
C PRO A 42 5.60 -6.48 -4.00
N MET A 43 4.61 -5.87 -4.61
CA MET A 43 4.02 -6.39 -5.85
C MET A 43 4.97 -6.14 -7.03
N PRO A 44 5.11 -7.08 -7.96
CA PRO A 44 5.74 -6.75 -9.24
C PRO A 44 4.87 -5.75 -9.99
N CYS A 45 5.46 -4.61 -10.41
CA CYS A 45 4.75 -3.53 -11.07
C CYS A 45 4.55 -3.83 -12.56
N THR A 46 3.79 -4.89 -12.85
CA THR A 46 3.44 -5.35 -14.20
C THR A 46 1.95 -5.22 -14.49
N GLU A 47 1.57 -5.08 -15.76
CA GLU A 47 0.16 -5.04 -16.16
C GLU A 47 -0.61 -6.32 -15.73
N ALA A 48 0.07 -7.47 -15.73
CA ALA A 48 -0.54 -8.73 -15.29
C ALA A 48 -0.84 -8.72 -13.78
N ALA A 49 0.09 -8.23 -12.96
CA ALA A 49 -0.11 -8.10 -11.52
C ALA A 49 -1.17 -7.03 -11.20
N LEU A 50 -1.16 -5.91 -11.91
CA LEU A 50 -2.15 -4.85 -11.78
C LEU A 50 -3.57 -5.38 -12.05
N LYS A 51 -3.77 -6.07 -13.17
CA LYS A 51 -5.06 -6.69 -13.48
C LYS A 51 -5.51 -7.66 -12.39
N HIS A 52 -4.60 -8.50 -11.91
CA HIS A 52 -4.89 -9.44 -10.83
C HIS A 52 -5.32 -8.71 -9.55
N MET A 53 -4.59 -7.65 -9.16
CA MET A 53 -4.92 -6.84 -7.96
C MET A 53 -6.27 -6.15 -8.11
N VAL A 54 -6.56 -5.55 -9.27
CA VAL A 54 -7.87 -4.92 -9.55
C VAL A 54 -9.01 -5.92 -9.33
N GLU A 55 -8.93 -7.12 -9.93
CA GLU A 55 -9.93 -8.16 -9.77
C GLU A 55 -10.12 -8.59 -8.30
N ARG A 56 -9.01 -8.66 -7.55
CA ARG A 56 -9.04 -9.03 -6.13
C ARG A 56 -9.68 -7.94 -5.28
N VAL A 57 -9.31 -6.69 -5.47
CA VAL A 57 -9.84 -5.55 -4.73
C VAL A 57 -11.34 -5.39 -5.00
N GLN A 58 -11.77 -5.43 -6.25
CA GLN A 58 -13.18 -5.37 -6.61
C GLN A 58 -13.98 -6.48 -5.95
N ARG A 59 -13.48 -7.72 -5.98
CA ARG A 59 -14.12 -8.85 -5.31
C ARG A 59 -14.25 -8.67 -3.80
N VAL A 60 -13.24 -8.07 -3.15
CA VAL A 60 -13.29 -7.75 -1.71
C VAL A 60 -14.34 -6.68 -1.45
N GLN A 61 -14.34 -5.61 -2.22
CA GLN A 61 -15.29 -4.50 -2.11
C GLN A 61 -16.74 -4.98 -2.29
N ASP A 62 -16.99 -5.78 -3.33
CA ASP A 62 -18.31 -6.38 -3.59
C ASP A 62 -18.78 -7.25 -2.41
N PHE A 63 -17.89 -8.08 -1.87
CA PHE A 63 -18.22 -8.92 -0.72
C PHE A 63 -18.51 -8.11 0.55
N LEU A 64 -17.70 -7.09 0.82
CA LEU A 64 -17.86 -6.22 2.00
C LEU A 64 -19.05 -5.25 1.84
N GLY A 65 -19.40 -4.89 0.60
CA GLY A 65 -20.44 -3.92 0.27
C GLY A 65 -19.97 -2.47 0.45
N GLN A 66 -18.65 -2.22 0.44
CA GLN A 66 -18.05 -0.89 0.59
C GLN A 66 -16.69 -0.81 -0.06
N ARG A 67 -16.25 0.40 -0.41
CA ARG A 67 -14.86 0.67 -0.81
C ARG A 67 -13.92 0.44 0.35
N ILE A 68 -12.71 -0.04 0.02
CA ILE A 68 -11.58 -0.13 0.96
C ILE A 68 -10.51 0.89 0.57
N ALA A 69 -9.64 1.23 1.52
CA ALA A 69 -8.42 1.98 1.25
C ALA A 69 -7.24 1.02 1.11
N LEU A 70 -6.37 1.27 0.13
CA LEU A 70 -5.16 0.49 -0.05
C LEU A 70 -3.94 1.34 0.32
N GLU A 71 -3.04 0.75 1.09
CA GLU A 71 -1.83 1.40 1.60
C GLU A 71 -0.62 0.99 0.78
N ASN A 72 0.19 1.97 0.37
CA ASN A 72 1.51 1.73 -0.20
C ASN A 72 2.46 1.19 0.87
N ALA A 73 3.01 0.00 0.66
CA ALA A 73 4.03 -0.58 1.54
C ALA A 73 5.42 0.00 1.24
N SER A 74 6.31 -0.02 2.23
CA SER A 74 7.74 0.24 2.01
C SER A 74 8.36 -0.93 1.23
N THR A 75 9.31 -0.63 0.34
CA THR A 75 9.91 -1.62 -0.55
C THR A 75 11.44 -1.67 -0.41
N TYR A 76 11.97 -2.90 -0.44
CA TYR A 76 13.40 -3.20 -0.25
C TYR A 76 13.99 -3.93 -1.45
N VAL A 77 13.15 -4.40 -2.35
CA VAL A 77 13.53 -5.09 -3.59
C VAL A 77 12.67 -4.57 -4.73
N ALA A 78 13.24 -4.57 -5.95
CA ALA A 78 12.55 -4.27 -7.19
C ALA A 78 12.65 -5.47 -8.13
N PHE A 79 11.68 -5.61 -9.01
CA PHE A 79 11.67 -6.70 -9.99
C PHE A 79 12.28 -6.21 -11.32
N ALA A 80 13.17 -7.02 -11.90
CA ALA A 80 13.85 -6.65 -13.13
C ALA A 80 12.95 -6.53 -14.36
N ASN A 81 11.73 -7.06 -14.28
CA ASN A 81 10.75 -7.07 -15.36
C ASN A 81 9.51 -6.23 -15.04
N ASP A 82 9.64 -5.19 -14.21
CA ASP A 82 8.56 -4.24 -13.99
C ASP A 82 8.28 -3.46 -15.28
N ASP A 83 6.99 -3.31 -15.61
CA ASP A 83 6.50 -2.60 -16.81
C ASP A 83 6.26 -1.12 -16.54
N MET A 84 6.07 -0.75 -15.28
CA MET A 84 5.74 0.59 -14.82
C MET A 84 6.38 0.89 -13.45
N ASN A 85 6.40 2.17 -13.06
CA ASN A 85 6.83 2.55 -11.73
C ASN A 85 5.78 2.22 -10.67
N GLU A 86 6.16 2.12 -9.40
CA GLU A 86 5.24 1.81 -8.30
C GLU A 86 4.11 2.84 -8.20
N TRP A 87 4.40 4.14 -8.32
CA TRP A 87 3.35 5.19 -8.27
C TRP A 87 2.35 5.12 -9.43
N GLU A 88 2.79 4.67 -10.61
CA GLU A 88 1.90 4.39 -11.75
C GLU A 88 1.01 3.19 -11.43
N PHE A 89 1.60 2.12 -10.89
CA PHE A 89 0.86 0.93 -10.44
C PHE A 89 -0.21 1.27 -9.40
N VAL A 90 0.14 2.02 -8.35
CA VAL A 90 -0.76 2.42 -7.27
C VAL A 90 -1.89 3.31 -7.80
N SER A 91 -1.55 4.28 -8.67
CA SER A 91 -2.52 5.19 -9.29
C SER A 91 -3.54 4.43 -10.16
N GLU A 92 -3.03 3.59 -11.08
CA GLU A 92 -3.88 2.76 -11.94
C GLU A 92 -4.74 1.76 -11.15
N LEU A 93 -4.18 1.16 -10.09
CA LEU A 93 -4.93 0.28 -9.21
C LEU A 93 -6.09 1.02 -8.54
N ALA A 94 -5.84 2.21 -8.00
CA ALA A 94 -6.87 3.01 -7.35
C ALA A 94 -8.00 3.40 -8.32
N GLU A 95 -7.65 3.77 -9.56
CA GLU A 95 -8.61 4.14 -10.58
C GLU A 95 -9.41 2.93 -11.10
N ARG A 96 -8.73 1.86 -11.50
CA ARG A 96 -9.38 0.68 -12.11
C ARG A 96 -10.21 -0.14 -11.11
N ALA A 97 -9.76 -0.22 -9.84
CA ALA A 97 -10.49 -0.92 -8.79
C ALA A 97 -11.56 -0.07 -8.11
N ASP A 98 -11.59 1.23 -8.39
CA ASP A 98 -12.45 2.22 -7.72
C ASP A 98 -12.34 2.15 -6.19
N CYS A 99 -11.09 2.10 -5.67
CA CYS A 99 -10.80 2.08 -4.25
C CYS A 99 -10.21 3.41 -3.77
N TRP A 100 -10.14 3.57 -2.45
CA TRP A 100 -9.43 4.66 -1.81
C TRP A 100 -7.95 4.33 -1.65
N LEU A 101 -7.14 5.35 -1.35
CA LEU A 101 -5.75 5.20 -0.94
C LEU A 101 -5.60 5.64 0.53
N LEU A 102 -4.80 4.89 1.26
CA LEU A 102 -4.14 5.31 2.46
C LEU A 102 -2.69 5.59 2.05
N LEU A 103 -2.30 6.85 2.06
CA LEU A 103 -0.94 7.27 1.71
C LEU A 103 -0.07 7.25 2.96
N ASP A 104 0.84 6.28 3.05
CA ASP A 104 1.90 6.32 4.04
C ASP A 104 3.11 7.06 3.47
N VAL A 105 3.36 8.26 4.00
CA VAL A 105 4.44 9.15 3.56
C VAL A 105 5.80 8.65 4.02
N ASN A 106 5.88 7.94 5.17
CA ASN A 106 7.12 7.30 5.60
C ASN A 106 7.51 6.18 4.64
N ASN A 107 6.54 5.37 4.17
CA ASN A 107 6.80 4.30 3.22
C ASN A 107 7.28 4.83 1.86
N VAL A 108 6.72 5.97 1.40
CA VAL A 108 7.25 6.67 0.22
C VAL A 108 8.70 7.12 0.46
N TYR A 109 8.99 7.70 1.63
CA TYR A 109 10.32 8.17 1.96
C TYR A 109 11.34 7.02 2.03
N VAL A 110 11.00 5.93 2.73
CA VAL A 110 11.82 4.72 2.84
C VAL A 110 12.11 4.14 1.46
N SER A 111 11.07 3.91 0.65
CA SER A 111 11.22 3.39 -0.71
C SER A 111 12.05 4.31 -1.61
N ALA A 112 11.82 5.63 -1.55
CA ALA A 112 12.57 6.61 -2.32
C ALA A 112 14.07 6.58 -1.99
N ARG A 113 14.43 6.46 -0.71
CA ARG A 113 15.81 6.35 -0.26
C ARG A 113 16.45 5.02 -0.67
N ASN A 114 15.72 3.91 -0.55
CA ASN A 114 16.23 2.58 -0.87
C ASN A 114 16.44 2.35 -2.37
N HIS A 115 15.58 2.94 -3.21
CA HIS A 115 15.60 2.74 -4.66
C HIS A 115 16.12 3.94 -5.46
N GLY A 116 16.38 5.09 -4.82
CA GLY A 116 16.98 6.26 -5.48
C GLY A 116 16.04 7.05 -6.38
N PHE A 117 14.74 7.09 -6.08
CA PHE A 117 13.77 7.92 -6.80
C PHE A 117 13.34 9.17 -5.99
N ASP A 118 12.65 10.10 -6.63
CA ASP A 118 12.11 11.29 -5.99
C ASP A 118 10.73 11.01 -5.37
N GLY A 119 10.64 11.05 -4.02
CA GLY A 119 9.39 10.83 -3.29
C GLY A 119 8.29 11.85 -3.61
N ARG A 120 8.64 13.09 -3.99
CA ARG A 120 7.65 14.08 -4.43
C ARG A 120 6.98 13.67 -5.74
N ARG A 121 7.77 13.15 -6.68
CA ARG A 121 7.23 12.62 -7.93
C ARG A 121 6.25 11.46 -7.70
N TYR A 122 6.52 10.62 -6.71
CA TYR A 122 5.60 9.56 -6.30
C TYR A 122 4.26 10.16 -5.87
N ILE A 123 4.29 11.14 -4.93
CA ILE A 123 3.09 11.78 -4.39
C ILE A 123 2.30 12.51 -5.49
N ASP A 124 2.98 13.27 -6.34
CA ASP A 124 2.37 14.03 -7.44
C ASP A 124 1.62 13.16 -8.46
N ALA A 125 2.07 11.91 -8.62
CA ALA A 125 1.45 10.96 -9.53
C ALA A 125 0.19 10.30 -8.98
N LEU A 126 -0.06 10.39 -7.68
CA LEU A 126 -1.25 9.77 -7.08
C LEU A 126 -2.52 10.61 -7.31
N PRO A 127 -3.68 9.96 -7.52
CA PRO A 127 -4.96 10.67 -7.64
C PRO A 127 -5.38 11.25 -6.29
N SER A 128 -5.09 12.51 -6.02
CA SER A 128 -5.31 13.19 -4.74
C SER A 128 -6.75 13.04 -4.23
N GLY A 129 -7.74 13.06 -5.12
CA GLY A 129 -9.15 12.87 -4.77
C GLY A 129 -9.48 11.46 -4.23
N ARG A 130 -8.54 10.50 -4.33
CA ARG A 130 -8.70 9.15 -3.78
C ARG A 130 -7.95 8.92 -2.47
N ILE A 131 -7.12 9.86 -2.04
CA ILE A 131 -6.42 9.75 -0.76
C ILE A 131 -7.43 10.01 0.37
N ARG A 132 -7.69 8.98 1.16
CA ARG A 132 -8.65 9.01 2.27
C ARG A 132 -8.00 9.24 3.61
N GLN A 133 -6.77 8.79 3.75
CA GLN A 133 -6.00 8.86 4.99
C GLN A 133 -4.51 9.03 4.65
N ILE A 134 -3.78 9.69 5.53
CA ILE A 134 -2.32 9.82 5.47
C ILE A 134 -1.75 9.22 6.75
N HIS A 135 -0.74 8.38 6.62
CA HIS A 135 0.10 7.91 7.71
C HIS A 135 1.45 8.63 7.71
N LEU A 136 1.98 8.86 8.90
CA LEU A 136 3.31 9.40 9.16
C LEU A 136 3.96 8.53 10.23
N ALA A 137 5.19 8.11 9.98
CA ALA A 137 5.96 7.31 10.92
C ALA A 137 7.45 7.67 10.89
N GLY A 138 8.20 7.09 11.82
CA GLY A 138 9.65 7.05 11.77
C GLY A 138 10.12 5.69 11.26
N HIS A 139 11.41 5.59 10.95
CA HIS A 139 12.05 4.41 10.40
C HIS A 139 13.45 4.25 11.00
N GLU A 140 14.02 3.06 10.89
CA GLU A 140 15.40 2.79 11.27
C GLU A 140 16.34 3.07 10.08
N ASP A 141 17.44 3.81 10.35
CA ASP A 141 18.46 4.16 9.36
C ASP A 141 19.72 3.31 9.57
N HIS A 142 20.03 2.43 8.61
CA HIS A 142 21.22 1.59 8.58
C HIS A 142 22.37 2.16 7.72
N GLY A 143 22.23 3.42 7.26
CA GLY A 143 23.20 4.09 6.40
C GLY A 143 22.97 3.77 4.91
N ASP A 144 23.15 2.54 4.49
CA ASP A 144 22.97 2.11 3.11
C ASP A 144 21.50 1.89 2.73
N TYR A 145 20.64 1.62 3.70
CA TYR A 145 19.20 1.39 3.50
C TYR A 145 18.41 1.81 4.74
N LEU A 146 17.12 2.06 4.55
CA LEU A 146 16.15 2.34 5.61
C LEU A 146 15.21 1.17 5.80
N ILE A 147 14.77 0.92 7.05
CA ILE A 147 13.74 -0.07 7.38
C ILE A 147 12.55 0.63 8.04
N ASP A 148 11.37 0.37 7.52
CA ASP A 148 10.11 0.87 8.02
C ASP A 148 9.71 0.13 9.31
N THR A 149 10.10 0.68 10.45
CA THR A 149 9.88 0.08 11.78
C THR A 149 8.75 0.73 12.57
N HIS A 150 8.38 1.97 12.23
CA HIS A 150 7.36 2.77 12.91
C HIS A 150 7.64 3.02 14.41
N ASP A 151 8.87 2.83 14.88
CA ASP A 151 9.27 2.93 16.29
C ASP A 151 10.24 4.09 16.59
N HIS A 152 10.56 4.90 15.57
CA HIS A 152 11.42 6.08 15.69
C HIS A 152 10.64 7.39 15.53
N PRO A 153 11.18 8.53 15.99
CA PRO A 153 10.63 9.84 15.67
C PRO A 153 10.58 10.09 14.17
N ILE A 154 9.55 10.80 13.72
CA ILE A 154 9.41 11.20 12.32
C ILE A 154 10.58 12.12 11.95
N CYS A 155 11.33 11.77 10.92
CA CYS A 155 12.48 12.56 10.47
C CYS A 155 12.05 13.80 9.65
N PRO A 156 12.90 14.84 9.53
CA PRO A 156 12.59 16.04 8.75
C PRO A 156 12.20 15.74 7.29
N GLY A 157 12.85 14.76 6.64
CA GLY A 157 12.55 14.41 5.26
C GLY A 157 11.12 13.86 5.05
N VAL A 158 10.58 13.13 6.03
CA VAL A 158 9.17 12.69 6.01
C VAL A 158 8.23 13.88 6.20
N TYR A 159 8.56 14.82 7.10
CA TYR A 159 7.79 16.06 7.25
C TYR A 159 7.81 16.92 5.99
N ASP A 160 8.94 17.00 5.28
CA ASP A 160 9.06 17.75 4.02
C ASP A 160 8.18 17.12 2.91
N LEU A 161 8.13 15.80 2.83
CA LEU A 161 7.21 15.10 1.91
C LEU A 161 5.74 15.28 2.33
N TYR A 162 5.44 15.22 3.62
CA TYR A 162 4.09 15.48 4.12
C TYR A 162 3.62 16.89 3.80
N ALA A 163 4.47 17.90 4.02
CA ALA A 163 4.15 19.29 3.64
C ALA A 163 3.89 19.44 2.14
N HIS A 164 4.55 18.65 1.30
CA HIS A 164 4.31 18.60 -0.14
C HIS A 164 2.98 17.91 -0.50
N THR A 165 2.47 17.04 0.36
CA THR A 165 1.21 16.30 0.15
C THR A 165 -0.02 17.18 0.39
N LEU A 166 0.11 18.25 1.20
CA LEU A 166 -0.97 19.18 1.60
C LEU A 166 -1.21 20.27 0.56
#